data_ea36334af2bf29e588ee6bacecf8e487
#
_entry.id   ea36334af2bf29e588ee6bacecf8e487
#
_cell.length_a   1.000
_cell.length_b   1.000
_cell.length_c   1.000
_cell.angle_alpha   90.00
_cell.angle_beta   90.00
_cell.angle_gamma   90.00
#
_symmetry.space_group_name_H-M   'P 1'
#
loop_
_entity.id
_entity.type
_entity.pdbx_description
1 polymer ?
#
loop_
_entity_poly.entity_id
_entity_poly.type
_entity_poly.pdbx_seq_one_letter_code
_entity_poly.pdbx_strand_id
1 'polypeptide(L)'
;MLPSQRSRHVLHNPFLLKFLHFPATQTRPLNTISSLLNLCNDPKKLQQIHARFVLYGLHQNPTLSSKLIDCYANLGALSLSQQVFNSISDRSSLLYNTILRKLSEFGEFERTLLVYNEMVMKSMYPEGNTYPFVLKSCSCCSDARNGAKIHGHVVKLGFDSYDLVGAALVDMYRSYGNFENEGKQWNSLTSEGSQSGKAMEKFEPDSVTVINLLRSSVDLNSLQVGKAVHCLVVVSNLCVDLSVNTALLSMYAKLGDLEYAKLVFEEMPEKDSVVWNIMISAYSRIGYPKESLELLRCMGSSGIRADLFTAIPAISSITQLRATDWGKQMHAHVIRNGSDYQVSVHNSLIDMYCGCDCLNSARKVFDVVTNKTVVSWSAMIKGYVNHDQSLDALSLFSKMKSERISVDFITVINILPACVNLGALENVKYLHGYSVKLSLNSLSSVNTAFLVSYAKCGCIEMAWKLFDEENINDKDQVTWNSMIGAYAKCGCIEMAWKLFDEENINDKDQVTWNSMI
;
A
#
# COMPACT_ATOMS: atom_id res chain seq x y z
N MET A 1 6.93 20.72 -41.08
CA MET A 1 8.30 20.43 -40.60
C MET A 1 8.82 19.21 -41.34
N LEU A 2 9.89 19.36 -42.06
CA LEU A 2 10.48 18.33 -42.95
C LEU A 2 11.07 17.18 -42.13
N PRO A 3 10.96 15.90 -42.57
CA PRO A 3 11.60 14.77 -41.89
C PRO A 3 13.11 14.82 -42.09
N SER A 4 13.81 14.54 -40.98
CA SER A 4 15.24 14.66 -40.78
C SER A 4 16.07 13.92 -41.84
N GLN A 5 17.21 14.48 -42.23
CA GLN A 5 18.17 14.01 -43.23
C GLN A 5 18.74 12.58 -43.02
N ARG A 6 18.45 11.91 -41.92
CA ARG A 6 18.91 10.53 -41.64
C ARG A 6 18.25 9.47 -42.53
N SER A 7 17.06 9.70 -43.05
CA SER A 7 16.32 8.70 -43.85
C SER A 7 16.79 8.59 -45.30
N ARG A 8 17.55 9.56 -45.81
CA ARG A 8 18.03 9.55 -47.22
C ARG A 8 19.34 8.78 -47.45
N HIS A 9 20.16 8.58 -46.41
CA HIS A 9 21.43 7.87 -46.57
C HIS A 9 21.33 6.35 -46.60
N VAL A 10 20.21 5.75 -46.17
CA VAL A 10 20.01 4.29 -46.15
C VAL A 10 19.57 3.75 -47.53
N LEU A 11 19.03 4.60 -48.40
CA LEU A 11 18.51 4.20 -49.71
C LEU A 11 19.62 3.95 -50.78
N HIS A 12 20.89 4.36 -50.50
CA HIS A 12 22.01 4.27 -51.45
C HIS A 12 23.23 3.55 -50.87
N ASN A 13 23.05 2.48 -50.06
CA ASN A 13 24.19 1.69 -49.66
C ASN A 13 24.52 0.67 -50.79
N PRO A 14 25.60 0.86 -51.56
CA PRO A 14 25.98 0.03 -52.69
C PRO A 14 26.28 -1.42 -52.27
N PHE A 15 26.52 -1.66 -50.98
CA PHE A 15 26.70 -3.01 -50.43
C PHE A 15 25.41 -3.82 -50.39
N LEU A 16 24.26 -3.19 -50.08
CA LEU A 16 22.94 -3.87 -50.06
C LEU A 16 22.50 -4.29 -51.49
N LEU A 17 22.74 -3.41 -52.47
CA LEU A 17 22.42 -3.70 -53.86
C LEU A 17 23.31 -4.83 -54.46
N LYS A 18 24.60 -4.86 -54.10
CA LYS A 18 25.53 -5.91 -54.52
C LYS A 18 25.20 -7.25 -53.88
N PHE A 19 24.65 -7.30 -52.64
CA PHE A 19 24.26 -8.54 -51.99
C PHE A 19 23.01 -9.15 -52.63
N LEU A 20 22.09 -8.34 -53.13
CA LEU A 20 20.88 -8.79 -53.82
C LEU A 20 21.11 -9.43 -55.19
N HIS A 21 22.28 -9.19 -55.81
CA HIS A 21 22.61 -9.64 -57.18
C HIS A 21 23.74 -10.68 -57.29
N PHE A 22 24.21 -11.30 -56.18
CA PHE A 22 25.30 -12.29 -56.24
C PHE A 22 24.80 -13.70 -56.56
N PRO A 23 25.53 -14.43 -57.44
CA PRO A 23 25.25 -15.85 -57.69
C PRO A 23 25.61 -16.74 -56.52
N ALA A 24 24.94 -17.91 -56.43
CA ALA A 24 24.91 -18.85 -55.28
C ALA A 24 26.26 -19.50 -54.89
N THR A 25 27.37 -19.17 -55.56
CA THR A 25 28.64 -19.93 -55.51
C THR A 25 29.74 -19.33 -54.66
N GLN A 26 29.54 -18.19 -53.98
CA GLN A 26 30.59 -17.57 -53.12
C GLN A 26 30.18 -17.45 -51.64
N THR A 27 30.85 -18.17 -50.77
CA THR A 27 30.75 -18.07 -49.29
C THR A 27 31.33 -16.72 -48.82
N ARG A 28 30.49 -15.83 -48.24
CA ARG A 28 30.93 -14.62 -47.57
C ARG A 28 31.10 -14.81 -46.08
N PRO A 29 32.01 -14.09 -45.43
CA PRO A 29 32.19 -14.20 -43.98
C PRO A 29 30.91 -13.79 -43.23
N LEU A 30 30.54 -14.56 -42.22
CA LEU A 30 29.38 -14.40 -41.32
C LEU A 30 29.21 -12.96 -40.80
N ASN A 31 30.31 -12.24 -40.58
CA ASN A 31 30.33 -10.84 -40.10
C ASN A 31 29.68 -9.85 -41.10
N THR A 32 29.78 -10.10 -42.40
CA THR A 32 29.20 -9.20 -43.41
C THR A 32 27.67 -9.36 -43.47
N ILE A 33 27.17 -10.56 -43.31
CA ILE A 33 25.73 -10.88 -43.32
C ILE A 33 25.08 -10.30 -42.01
N SER A 34 25.75 -10.45 -40.90
CA SER A 34 25.35 -9.87 -39.62
C SER A 34 25.25 -8.33 -39.66
N SER A 35 26.17 -7.67 -40.32
CA SER A 35 26.16 -6.20 -40.51
C SER A 35 25.00 -5.77 -41.42
N LEU A 36 24.69 -6.55 -42.46
CA LEU A 36 23.59 -6.26 -43.37
C LEU A 36 22.21 -6.40 -42.69
N LEU A 37 22.04 -7.36 -41.77
CA LEU A 37 20.83 -7.49 -40.95
C LEU A 37 20.61 -6.27 -40.08
N ASN A 38 21.65 -5.79 -39.41
CA ASN A 38 21.57 -4.61 -38.54
C ASN A 38 21.23 -3.29 -39.27
N LEU A 39 21.50 -3.22 -40.59
CA LEU A 39 21.23 -2.05 -41.43
C LEU A 39 19.88 -2.14 -42.17
N CYS A 40 19.14 -3.24 -42.02
CA CYS A 40 17.94 -3.50 -42.79
C CYS A 40 16.69 -2.98 -42.05
N ASN A 41 16.15 -1.83 -42.49
CA ASN A 41 14.95 -1.21 -41.94
C ASN A 41 13.70 -1.37 -42.85
N ASP A 42 13.76 -2.24 -43.85
CA ASP A 42 12.69 -2.45 -44.82
C ASP A 42 12.22 -3.92 -44.77
N PRO A 43 10.94 -4.19 -44.44
CA PRO A 43 10.41 -5.56 -44.34
C PRO A 43 10.56 -6.39 -45.63
N LYS A 44 10.40 -5.76 -46.79
CA LYS A 44 10.53 -6.47 -48.10
C LYS A 44 11.97 -6.90 -48.37
N LYS A 45 12.93 -6.03 -48.04
CA LYS A 45 14.36 -6.38 -48.17
C LYS A 45 14.77 -7.44 -47.15
N LEU A 46 14.24 -7.40 -45.95
CA LEU A 46 14.47 -8.43 -44.94
C LEU A 46 13.95 -9.81 -45.39
N GLN A 47 12.77 -9.86 -46.01
CA GLN A 47 12.24 -11.12 -46.60
C GLN A 47 13.14 -11.66 -47.72
N GLN A 48 13.70 -10.80 -48.58
CA GLN A 48 14.63 -11.22 -49.60
C GLN A 48 15.95 -11.78 -49.01
N ILE A 49 16.46 -11.14 -47.96
CA ILE A 49 17.62 -11.62 -47.22
C ILE A 49 17.29 -12.98 -46.57
N HIS A 50 16.12 -13.12 -45.95
CA HIS A 50 15.67 -14.37 -45.34
C HIS A 50 15.55 -15.50 -46.36
N ALA A 51 14.94 -15.27 -47.53
CA ALA A 51 14.84 -16.28 -48.57
C ALA A 51 16.24 -16.82 -48.99
N ARG A 52 17.23 -15.95 -49.05
CA ARG A 52 18.61 -16.35 -49.30
C ARG A 52 19.27 -17.09 -48.13
N PHE A 53 18.92 -16.73 -46.88
CA PHE A 53 19.34 -17.49 -45.70
C PHE A 53 18.92 -18.95 -45.79
N VAL A 54 17.66 -19.20 -46.23
CA VAL A 54 17.14 -20.55 -46.42
C VAL A 54 17.87 -21.25 -47.56
N LEU A 55 18.06 -20.59 -48.69
CA LEU A 55 18.75 -21.17 -49.85
C LEU A 55 20.22 -21.55 -49.58
N TYR A 56 20.91 -20.77 -48.70
CA TYR A 56 22.31 -21.05 -48.32
C TYR A 56 22.44 -21.94 -47.08
N GLY A 57 21.34 -22.48 -46.53
CA GLY A 57 21.36 -23.31 -45.34
C GLY A 57 21.76 -22.58 -44.06
N LEU A 58 21.80 -21.24 -44.06
CA LEU A 58 22.25 -20.42 -42.94
C LEU A 58 21.18 -20.28 -41.84
N HIS A 59 19.95 -20.68 -42.12
CA HIS A 59 18.82 -20.65 -41.17
C HIS A 59 19.02 -21.58 -39.98
N GLN A 60 19.95 -22.52 -40.05
CA GLN A 60 20.31 -23.38 -38.90
C GLN A 60 21.42 -22.77 -38.01
N ASN A 61 22.00 -21.62 -38.38
CA ASN A 61 23.01 -20.96 -37.58
C ASN A 61 22.35 -20.14 -36.44
N PRO A 62 22.54 -20.48 -35.14
CA PRO A 62 21.82 -19.89 -34.05
C PRO A 62 22.01 -18.36 -33.94
N THR A 63 23.23 -17.87 -34.15
CA THR A 63 23.57 -16.45 -34.06
C THR A 63 22.91 -15.62 -35.18
N LEU A 64 22.88 -16.11 -36.38
CA LEU A 64 22.27 -15.42 -37.51
C LEU A 64 20.74 -15.45 -37.43
N SER A 65 20.18 -16.58 -37.00
CA SER A 65 18.75 -16.75 -36.83
C SER A 65 18.19 -15.93 -35.65
N SER A 66 18.95 -15.82 -34.56
CA SER A 66 18.62 -14.91 -33.46
C SER A 66 18.53 -13.45 -33.94
N LYS A 67 19.51 -12.99 -34.75
CA LYS A 67 19.46 -11.63 -35.33
C LYS A 67 18.31 -11.45 -36.31
N LEU A 68 17.97 -12.47 -37.10
CA LEU A 68 16.83 -12.40 -37.99
C LEU A 68 15.50 -12.29 -37.22
N ILE A 69 15.37 -13.03 -36.12
CA ILE A 69 14.23 -12.93 -35.19
C ILE A 69 14.12 -11.51 -34.64
N ASP A 70 15.23 -10.93 -34.14
CA ASP A 70 15.28 -9.55 -33.65
C ASP A 70 14.88 -8.53 -34.73
N CYS A 71 15.39 -8.69 -35.97
CA CYS A 71 15.08 -7.77 -37.07
C CYS A 71 13.59 -7.80 -37.43
N TYR A 72 12.98 -8.99 -37.58
CA TYR A 72 11.55 -9.10 -37.84
C TYR A 72 10.69 -8.51 -36.71
N ALA A 73 11.03 -8.80 -35.45
CA ALA A 73 10.34 -8.24 -34.31
C ALA A 73 10.44 -6.70 -34.28
N ASN A 74 11.65 -6.14 -34.45
CA ASN A 74 11.87 -4.68 -34.46
C ASN A 74 11.12 -3.95 -35.59
N LEU A 75 10.81 -4.65 -36.69
CA LEU A 75 9.97 -4.14 -37.78
C LEU A 75 8.46 -4.37 -37.57
N GLY A 76 8.05 -4.81 -36.39
CA GLY A 76 6.65 -5.08 -36.06
C GLY A 76 6.08 -6.37 -36.65
N ALA A 77 6.91 -7.22 -37.29
CA ALA A 77 6.51 -8.46 -37.93
C ALA A 77 6.72 -9.68 -37.01
N LEU A 78 6.11 -9.66 -35.81
CA LEU A 78 6.29 -10.68 -34.78
C LEU A 78 5.87 -12.08 -35.24
N SER A 79 4.86 -12.19 -36.10
CA SER A 79 4.43 -13.47 -36.72
C SER A 79 5.52 -14.11 -37.56
N LEU A 80 6.26 -13.30 -38.34
CA LEU A 80 7.40 -13.80 -39.14
C LEU A 80 8.58 -14.17 -38.22
N SER A 81 8.83 -13.40 -37.18
CA SER A 81 9.82 -13.72 -36.15
C SER A 81 9.57 -15.10 -35.55
N GLN A 82 8.31 -15.40 -35.23
CA GLN A 82 7.88 -16.67 -34.66
C GLN A 82 7.95 -17.83 -35.69
N GLN A 83 7.65 -17.56 -36.96
CA GLN A 83 7.82 -18.57 -38.05
C GLN A 83 9.30 -18.93 -38.21
N VAL A 84 10.22 -17.95 -38.15
CA VAL A 84 11.67 -18.21 -38.19
C VAL A 84 12.07 -19.11 -37.02
N PHE A 85 11.62 -18.78 -35.81
CA PHE A 85 11.91 -19.59 -34.62
C PHE A 85 11.38 -21.01 -34.76
N ASN A 86 10.16 -21.20 -35.28
CA ASN A 86 9.53 -22.50 -35.46
C ASN A 86 10.16 -23.36 -36.57
N SER A 87 10.80 -22.73 -37.56
CA SER A 87 11.46 -23.43 -38.67
C SER A 87 12.79 -24.11 -38.30
N ILE A 88 13.33 -23.75 -37.11
CA ILE A 88 14.62 -24.27 -36.65
C ILE A 88 14.38 -25.56 -35.84
N SER A 89 14.97 -26.67 -36.28
CA SER A 89 14.80 -27.98 -35.65
C SER A 89 15.57 -28.13 -34.36
N ASP A 90 16.82 -27.63 -34.31
CA ASP A 90 17.67 -27.67 -33.12
C ASP A 90 17.87 -26.26 -32.55
N ARG A 91 17.02 -25.92 -31.56
CA ARG A 91 16.94 -24.57 -30.99
C ARG A 91 17.90 -24.47 -29.81
N SER A 92 18.84 -23.53 -29.89
CA SER A 92 19.75 -23.21 -28.77
C SER A 92 19.10 -22.31 -27.73
N SER A 93 19.70 -22.24 -26.54
CA SER A 93 19.28 -21.30 -25.48
C SER A 93 19.23 -19.84 -25.95
N LEU A 94 20.17 -19.42 -26.81
CA LEU A 94 20.20 -18.09 -27.41
C LEU A 94 18.91 -17.77 -28.18
N LEU A 95 18.40 -18.71 -28.97
CA LEU A 95 17.17 -18.53 -29.74
C LEU A 95 15.94 -18.44 -28.81
N TYR A 96 15.87 -19.28 -27.80
CA TYR A 96 14.82 -19.20 -26.78
C TYR A 96 14.86 -17.87 -26.04
N ASN A 97 16.02 -17.42 -25.57
CA ASN A 97 16.17 -16.14 -24.88
C ASN A 97 15.73 -14.96 -25.77
N THR A 98 16.09 -14.99 -27.05
CA THR A 98 15.72 -13.94 -28.00
C THR A 98 14.21 -13.87 -28.19
N ILE A 99 13.56 -15.01 -28.45
CA ILE A 99 12.10 -15.02 -28.72
C ILE A 99 11.29 -14.72 -27.45
N LEU A 100 11.68 -15.22 -26.28
CA LEU A 100 11.04 -14.92 -25.00
C LEU A 100 11.02 -13.42 -24.70
N ARG A 101 12.17 -12.77 -24.88
CA ARG A 101 12.27 -11.31 -24.72
C ARG A 101 11.34 -10.59 -25.69
N LYS A 102 11.35 -10.94 -26.98
CA LYS A 102 10.52 -10.29 -28.00
C LYS A 102 9.04 -10.48 -27.76
N LEU A 103 8.59 -11.69 -27.46
CA LEU A 103 7.19 -11.95 -27.15
C LEU A 103 6.71 -11.12 -25.94
N SER A 104 7.50 -11.04 -24.89
CA SER A 104 7.16 -10.23 -23.70
C SER A 104 7.17 -8.72 -24.00
N GLU A 105 8.14 -8.21 -24.79
CA GLU A 105 8.20 -6.80 -25.21
C GLU A 105 6.97 -6.39 -26.02
N PHE A 106 6.41 -7.29 -26.83
CA PHE A 106 5.21 -7.05 -27.66
C PHE A 106 3.89 -7.39 -26.96
N GLY A 107 3.92 -7.78 -25.69
CA GLY A 107 2.71 -8.05 -24.90
C GLY A 107 2.08 -9.43 -25.13
N GLU A 108 2.76 -10.35 -25.83
CA GLU A 108 2.30 -11.73 -26.08
C GLU A 108 2.66 -12.65 -24.89
N PHE A 109 2.12 -12.30 -23.72
CA PHE A 109 2.52 -12.88 -22.43
C PHE A 109 2.21 -14.38 -22.33
N GLU A 110 1.03 -14.83 -22.76
CA GLU A 110 0.67 -16.26 -22.74
C GLU A 110 1.62 -17.10 -23.62
N ARG A 111 1.97 -16.56 -24.79
CA ARG A 111 2.92 -17.22 -25.69
C ARG A 111 4.33 -17.27 -25.10
N THR A 112 4.73 -16.23 -24.37
CA THR A 112 6.01 -16.22 -23.64
C THR A 112 6.08 -17.38 -22.67
N LEU A 113 5.01 -17.62 -21.88
CA LEU A 113 4.97 -18.71 -20.92
C LEU A 113 4.94 -20.10 -21.61
N LEU A 114 4.28 -20.24 -22.74
CA LEU A 114 4.30 -21.49 -23.52
C LEU A 114 5.71 -21.81 -24.03
N VAL A 115 6.41 -20.82 -24.58
CA VAL A 115 7.79 -20.99 -25.09
C VAL A 115 8.76 -21.26 -23.93
N TYR A 116 8.57 -20.61 -22.77
CA TYR A 116 9.35 -20.90 -21.57
C TYR A 116 9.16 -22.35 -21.12
N ASN A 117 7.94 -22.84 -21.05
CA ASN A 117 7.66 -24.23 -20.68
C ASN A 117 8.28 -25.22 -21.68
N GLU A 118 8.24 -24.93 -22.99
CA GLU A 118 8.91 -25.77 -24.02
C GLU A 118 10.44 -25.83 -23.77
N MET A 119 11.05 -24.67 -23.44
CA MET A 119 12.47 -24.57 -23.12
C MET A 119 12.86 -25.45 -21.91
N VAL A 120 12.07 -25.34 -20.82
CA VAL A 120 12.29 -26.11 -19.60
C VAL A 120 12.09 -27.62 -19.83
N MET A 121 11.08 -28.02 -20.63
CA MET A 121 10.86 -29.44 -20.98
C MET A 121 12.06 -30.05 -21.72
N LYS A 122 12.82 -29.23 -22.43
CA LYS A 122 14.07 -29.63 -23.09
C LYS A 122 15.30 -29.54 -22.17
N SER A 123 15.09 -29.37 -20.86
CA SER A 123 16.14 -29.18 -19.85
C SER A 123 17.06 -27.99 -20.12
N MET A 124 16.53 -26.95 -20.76
CA MET A 124 17.21 -25.69 -20.98
C MET A 124 16.54 -24.59 -20.13
N TYR A 125 17.34 -23.63 -19.65
CA TYR A 125 16.83 -22.53 -18.82
C TYR A 125 17.23 -21.18 -19.40
N PRO A 126 16.42 -20.12 -19.17
CA PRO A 126 16.75 -18.76 -19.57
C PRO A 126 18.04 -18.25 -18.91
N GLU A 127 18.67 -17.29 -19.54
CA GLU A 127 19.74 -16.51 -18.93
C GLU A 127 19.18 -15.50 -17.92
N GLY A 128 19.99 -15.05 -16.96
CA GLY A 128 19.58 -14.15 -15.89
C GLY A 128 18.87 -12.87 -16.39
N ASN A 129 19.30 -12.30 -17.51
CA ASN A 129 18.70 -11.11 -18.12
C ASN A 129 17.37 -11.39 -18.87
N THR A 130 16.99 -12.65 -19.06
CA THR A 130 15.74 -13.06 -19.73
C THR A 130 14.62 -13.31 -18.70
N TYR A 131 14.96 -13.72 -17.48
CA TYR A 131 13.97 -13.97 -16.42
C TYR A 131 13.03 -12.79 -16.14
N PRO A 132 13.46 -11.51 -16.13
CA PRO A 132 12.56 -10.39 -15.93
C PRO A 132 11.39 -10.34 -16.94
N PHE A 133 11.62 -10.72 -18.20
CA PHE A 133 10.57 -10.77 -19.23
C PHE A 133 9.58 -11.91 -18.99
N VAL A 134 10.07 -13.06 -18.54
CA VAL A 134 9.22 -14.22 -18.21
C VAL A 134 8.39 -13.95 -16.96
N LEU A 135 8.99 -13.37 -15.91
CA LEU A 135 8.32 -12.98 -14.67
C LEU A 135 7.26 -11.90 -14.92
N LYS A 136 7.58 -10.89 -15.75
CA LYS A 136 6.61 -9.89 -16.20
C LYS A 136 5.41 -10.54 -16.91
N SER A 137 5.66 -11.56 -17.72
CA SER A 137 4.58 -12.28 -18.42
C SER A 137 3.67 -13.03 -17.45
N CYS A 138 4.21 -13.64 -16.38
CA CYS A 138 3.42 -14.22 -15.30
C CYS A 138 2.57 -13.17 -14.59
N SER A 139 3.16 -12.01 -14.26
CA SER A 139 2.47 -10.89 -13.64
C SER A 139 1.25 -10.45 -14.46
N CYS A 140 1.44 -10.25 -15.78
CA CYS A 140 0.37 -9.79 -16.66
C CYS A 140 -0.73 -10.84 -16.91
N CYS A 141 -0.39 -12.15 -16.88
CA CYS A 141 -1.37 -13.24 -16.99
C CYS A 141 -2.03 -13.61 -15.65
N SER A 142 -1.63 -13.01 -14.53
CA SER A 142 -2.06 -13.38 -13.18
C SER A 142 -1.88 -14.87 -12.86
N ASP A 143 -0.83 -15.49 -13.41
CA ASP A 143 -0.56 -16.92 -13.28
C ASP A 143 0.41 -17.19 -12.10
N ALA A 144 -0.15 -17.21 -10.90
CA ALA A 144 0.60 -17.42 -9.65
C ALA A 144 1.31 -18.79 -9.60
N ARG A 145 0.67 -19.84 -10.17
CA ARG A 145 1.24 -21.20 -10.15
C ARG A 145 2.52 -21.30 -10.99
N ASN A 146 2.51 -20.75 -12.21
CA ASN A 146 3.71 -20.70 -13.04
C ASN A 146 4.73 -19.71 -12.49
N GLY A 147 4.29 -18.58 -11.90
CA GLY A 147 5.17 -17.64 -11.23
C GLY A 147 6.00 -18.28 -10.13
N ALA A 148 5.37 -19.07 -9.24
CA ALA A 148 6.06 -19.80 -8.17
C ALA A 148 7.06 -20.83 -8.72
N LYS A 149 6.71 -21.57 -9.79
CA LYS A 149 7.65 -22.51 -10.45
C LYS A 149 8.85 -21.78 -11.04
N ILE A 150 8.63 -20.65 -11.71
CA ILE A 150 9.71 -19.86 -12.31
C ILE A 150 10.62 -19.32 -11.23
N HIS A 151 10.06 -18.84 -10.12
CA HIS A 151 10.83 -18.41 -8.96
C HIS A 151 11.70 -19.56 -8.42
N GLY A 152 11.15 -20.77 -8.26
CA GLY A 152 11.92 -21.95 -7.89
C GLY A 152 13.10 -22.25 -8.84
N HIS A 153 12.92 -22.04 -10.16
CA HIS A 153 14.01 -22.16 -11.14
C HIS A 153 15.05 -21.05 -10.99
N VAL A 154 14.62 -19.80 -10.74
CA VAL A 154 15.49 -18.65 -10.49
C VAL A 154 16.42 -18.93 -9.30
N VAL A 155 15.86 -19.37 -8.16
CA VAL A 155 16.62 -19.71 -6.96
C VAL A 155 17.56 -20.90 -7.21
N LYS A 156 17.06 -21.99 -7.83
CA LYS A 156 17.86 -23.17 -8.13
C LYS A 156 19.08 -22.88 -9.00
N LEU A 157 18.99 -21.89 -9.87
CA LEU A 157 20.07 -21.51 -10.80
C LEU A 157 20.90 -20.34 -10.28
N GLY A 158 20.59 -19.78 -9.10
CA GLY A 158 21.31 -18.68 -8.47
C GLY A 158 21.11 -17.32 -9.13
N PHE A 159 19.99 -17.11 -9.84
CA PHE A 159 19.67 -15.84 -10.48
C PHE A 159 18.86 -14.90 -9.56
N ASP A 160 18.49 -15.33 -8.37
CA ASP A 160 17.82 -14.55 -7.33
C ASP A 160 18.64 -13.34 -6.86
N SER A 161 19.97 -13.45 -6.95
CA SER A 161 20.92 -12.37 -6.63
C SER A 161 21.08 -11.29 -7.70
N TYR A 162 20.39 -11.40 -8.84
CA TYR A 162 20.43 -10.37 -9.89
C TYR A 162 19.37 -9.29 -9.63
N ASP A 163 19.78 -8.02 -9.51
CA ASP A 163 18.90 -6.89 -9.20
C ASP A 163 17.63 -6.84 -10.07
N LEU A 164 17.80 -7.02 -11.38
CA LEU A 164 16.69 -7.01 -12.33
C LEU A 164 15.73 -8.19 -12.13
N VAL A 165 16.23 -9.34 -11.72
CA VAL A 165 15.41 -10.53 -11.47
C VAL A 165 14.68 -10.37 -10.14
N GLY A 166 15.38 -9.88 -9.11
CA GLY A 166 14.78 -9.57 -7.80
C GLY A 166 13.64 -8.55 -7.93
N ALA A 167 13.86 -7.44 -8.64
CA ALA A 167 12.82 -6.46 -8.91
C ALA A 167 11.62 -7.07 -9.67
N ALA A 168 11.88 -7.90 -10.68
CA ALA A 168 10.81 -8.56 -11.46
C ALA A 168 10.03 -9.59 -10.64
N LEU A 169 10.66 -10.29 -9.69
CA LEU A 169 9.99 -11.17 -8.73
C LEU A 169 9.06 -10.38 -7.80
N VAL A 170 9.52 -9.26 -7.27
CA VAL A 170 8.70 -8.35 -6.45
C VAL A 170 7.48 -7.87 -7.23
N ASP A 171 7.67 -7.40 -8.46
CA ASP A 171 6.57 -6.94 -9.33
C ASP A 171 5.59 -8.06 -9.67
N MET A 172 6.07 -9.26 -9.92
CA MET A 172 5.25 -10.44 -10.19
C MET A 172 4.38 -10.78 -8.98
N TYR A 173 4.96 -10.91 -7.80
CA TYR A 173 4.19 -11.22 -6.59
C TYR A 173 3.24 -10.09 -6.18
N ARG A 174 3.60 -8.84 -6.42
CA ARG A 174 2.71 -7.70 -6.24
C ARG A 174 1.43 -7.81 -7.06
N SER A 175 1.49 -8.36 -8.26
CA SER A 175 0.33 -8.49 -9.15
C SER A 175 -0.66 -9.58 -8.74
N TYR A 176 -0.23 -10.57 -7.95
CA TYR A 176 -1.08 -11.74 -7.63
C TYR A 176 -2.06 -11.55 -6.47
N GLY A 177 -1.88 -10.56 -5.63
CA GLY A 177 -2.89 -10.16 -4.62
C GLY A 177 -3.35 -11.18 -3.56
N ASN A 178 -2.91 -12.43 -3.61
CA ASN A 178 -3.40 -13.51 -2.75
C ASN A 178 -2.27 -14.45 -2.30
N PHE A 179 -1.70 -14.17 -1.11
CA PHE A 179 -0.67 -15.03 -0.49
C PHE A 179 -1.20 -15.99 0.59
N GLU A 180 -2.51 -16.06 0.82
CA GLU A 180 -3.05 -16.81 1.97
C GLU A 180 -2.80 -18.32 1.96
N ASN A 181 -2.47 -18.95 0.83
CA ASN A 181 -2.30 -20.40 0.73
C ASN A 181 -0.88 -20.89 0.42
N GLU A 182 0.09 -20.03 0.15
CA GLU A 182 1.41 -20.45 -0.38
C GLU A 182 2.55 -20.47 0.65
N GLY A 183 2.40 -19.87 1.81
CA GLY A 183 3.42 -19.85 2.87
C GLY A 183 3.83 -21.26 3.36
N LYS A 184 2.90 -22.22 3.34
CA LYS A 184 3.20 -23.62 3.72
C LYS A 184 3.93 -24.40 2.63
N GLN A 185 3.70 -24.06 1.36
CA GLN A 185 4.33 -24.73 0.20
C GLN A 185 5.73 -24.15 -0.07
N TRP A 186 5.97 -22.90 0.34
CA TRP A 186 7.26 -22.21 0.21
C TRP A 186 8.33 -22.81 1.13
N ASN A 187 8.00 -23.07 2.39
CA ASN A 187 8.95 -23.68 3.34
C ASN A 187 9.40 -25.07 2.93
N SER A 188 8.61 -25.82 2.17
CA SER A 188 9.02 -27.15 1.66
C SER A 188 9.95 -27.05 0.45
N LEU A 189 9.89 -25.98 -0.35
CA LEU A 189 10.73 -25.77 -1.53
C LEU A 189 12.13 -25.22 -1.17
N THR A 190 12.23 -24.44 -0.09
CA THR A 190 13.52 -23.88 0.37
C THR A 190 14.34 -24.86 1.19
N SER A 191 13.73 -25.88 1.83
CA SER A 191 14.44 -26.89 2.61
C SER A 191 15.18 -27.95 1.77
N GLU A 192 14.80 -28.16 0.50
CA GLU A 192 15.45 -29.14 -0.39
C GLU A 192 16.64 -28.58 -1.21
N GLY A 193 16.86 -27.23 -1.19
CA GLY A 193 17.85 -26.54 -2.04
C GLY A 193 19.27 -26.39 -1.46
N SER A 194 19.54 -26.83 -0.24
CA SER A 194 20.77 -26.44 0.51
C SER A 194 22.04 -27.28 0.25
N GLN A 195 22.13 -28.02 -0.85
CA GLN A 195 23.35 -28.78 -1.15
C GLN A 195 23.86 -28.59 -2.58
N SER A 196 24.52 -27.49 -2.88
CA SER A 196 25.66 -27.48 -3.83
C SER A 196 26.35 -26.11 -3.84
N GLY A 197 27.50 -26.04 -3.17
CA GLY A 197 28.32 -24.84 -3.16
C GLY A 197 29.08 -24.63 -4.44
N LYS A 198 29.02 -23.39 -4.96
CA LYS A 198 30.14 -22.70 -5.63
C LYS A 198 29.94 -21.19 -5.45
N ALA A 199 30.95 -20.54 -4.92
CA ALA A 199 31.00 -19.11 -4.65
C ALA A 199 30.82 -18.29 -5.95
N MET A 200 29.74 -17.56 -6.07
CA MET A 200 29.65 -16.31 -6.82
C MET A 200 29.32 -15.23 -5.79
N GLU A 201 29.90 -14.06 -5.93
CA GLU A 201 29.61 -12.91 -5.08
C GLU A 201 28.08 -12.69 -5.08
N LYS A 202 27.45 -13.08 -3.99
CA LYS A 202 26.02 -12.87 -3.76
C LYS A 202 25.82 -11.38 -3.56
N PHE A 203 25.13 -10.71 -4.44
CA PHE A 203 24.50 -9.44 -4.12
C PHE A 203 23.33 -9.75 -3.16
N GLU A 204 23.61 -9.68 -1.88
CA GLU A 204 22.57 -9.76 -0.85
C GLU A 204 22.08 -8.33 -0.61
N PRO A 205 20.75 -8.07 -0.71
CA PRO A 205 20.24 -6.77 -0.32
C PRO A 205 20.67 -6.53 1.14
N ASP A 206 21.24 -5.38 1.41
CA ASP A 206 21.64 -5.04 2.77
C ASP A 206 20.40 -4.75 3.65
N SER A 207 20.56 -4.90 4.96
CA SER A 207 19.49 -4.67 5.93
C SER A 207 18.87 -3.28 5.77
N VAL A 208 19.65 -2.27 5.38
CA VAL A 208 19.18 -0.89 5.19
C VAL A 208 18.22 -0.78 4.01
N THR A 209 18.56 -1.39 2.88
CA THR A 209 17.71 -1.42 1.69
C THR A 209 16.38 -2.11 2.00
N VAL A 210 16.41 -3.25 2.67
CA VAL A 210 15.20 -3.99 3.07
C VAL A 210 14.32 -3.16 4.01
N ILE A 211 14.90 -2.53 5.03
CA ILE A 211 14.15 -1.67 5.96
C ILE A 211 13.47 -0.52 5.22
N ASN A 212 14.14 0.10 4.25
CA ASN A 212 13.57 1.18 3.44
C ASN A 212 12.43 0.67 2.55
N LEU A 213 12.53 -0.53 1.95
CA LEU A 213 11.45 -1.16 1.18
C LEU A 213 10.23 -1.47 2.07
N LEU A 214 10.44 -1.98 3.28
CA LEU A 214 9.36 -2.21 4.25
C LEU A 214 8.67 -0.91 4.66
N ARG A 215 9.40 0.19 4.87
CA ARG A 215 8.82 1.51 5.12
C ARG A 215 7.99 1.99 3.94
N SER A 216 8.54 1.89 2.73
CA SER A 216 7.82 2.29 1.51
C SER A 216 6.51 1.50 1.32
N SER A 217 6.47 0.21 1.70
CA SER A 217 5.24 -0.60 1.65
C SER A 217 4.15 -0.07 2.60
N VAL A 218 4.56 0.47 3.76
CA VAL A 218 3.64 1.12 4.72
C VAL A 218 3.14 2.45 4.15
N ASP A 219 4.02 3.27 3.58
CA ASP A 219 3.66 4.57 3.00
C ASP A 219 2.70 4.41 1.82
N LEU A 220 2.87 3.34 1.02
CA LEU A 220 1.95 2.95 -0.06
C LEU A 220 0.68 2.27 0.43
N ASN A 221 0.54 2.02 1.73
CA ASN A 221 -0.55 1.24 2.34
C ASN A 221 -0.79 -0.10 1.62
N SER A 222 0.28 -0.80 1.23
CA SER A 222 0.21 -2.03 0.44
C SER A 222 0.81 -3.23 1.19
N LEU A 223 -0.07 -4.04 1.77
CA LEU A 223 0.31 -5.29 2.44
C LEU A 223 0.98 -6.27 1.48
N GLN A 224 0.59 -6.28 0.21
CA GLN A 224 1.14 -7.17 -0.82
C GLN A 224 2.62 -6.88 -1.08
N VAL A 225 2.99 -5.59 -1.20
CA VAL A 225 4.40 -5.19 -1.31
C VAL A 225 5.18 -5.59 -0.07
N GLY A 226 4.59 -5.40 1.12
CA GLY A 226 5.20 -5.81 2.38
C GLY A 226 5.47 -7.31 2.45
N LYS A 227 4.51 -8.15 2.05
CA LYS A 227 4.67 -9.62 1.98
C LYS A 227 5.75 -10.04 0.97
N ALA A 228 5.83 -9.36 -0.19
CA ALA A 228 6.89 -9.63 -1.16
C ALA A 228 8.29 -9.31 -0.61
N VAL A 229 8.43 -8.19 0.11
CA VAL A 229 9.70 -7.86 0.78
C VAL A 229 10.01 -8.85 1.89
N HIS A 230 9.02 -9.35 2.63
CA HIS A 230 9.23 -10.41 3.64
C HIS A 230 9.79 -11.69 2.99
N CYS A 231 9.24 -12.12 1.84
CA CYS A 231 9.81 -13.25 1.10
C CYS A 231 11.29 -13.01 0.71
N LEU A 232 11.63 -11.78 0.30
CA LEU A 232 13.00 -11.40 0.01
C LEU A 232 13.91 -11.54 1.25
N VAL A 233 13.43 -11.09 2.43
CA VAL A 233 14.15 -11.24 3.71
C VAL A 233 14.44 -12.69 4.03
N VAL A 234 13.46 -13.59 3.85
CA VAL A 234 13.61 -15.03 4.09
C VAL A 234 14.64 -15.64 3.14
N VAL A 235 14.55 -15.34 1.84
CA VAL A 235 15.45 -15.89 0.82
C VAL A 235 16.89 -15.39 1.01
N SER A 236 17.08 -14.12 1.41
CA SER A 236 18.38 -13.52 1.66
C SER A 236 18.97 -13.88 3.04
N ASN A 237 18.28 -14.74 3.82
CA ASN A 237 18.66 -15.12 5.19
C ASN A 237 18.89 -13.93 6.14
N LEU A 238 18.19 -12.82 5.93
CA LEU A 238 18.25 -11.61 6.76
C LEU A 238 17.34 -11.68 8.00
N CYS A 239 16.63 -12.79 8.19
CA CYS A 239 15.79 -13.04 9.38
C CYS A 239 16.59 -13.09 10.70
N VAL A 240 17.92 -13.14 10.65
CA VAL A 240 18.79 -13.10 11.82
C VAL A 240 18.99 -11.66 12.33
N ASP A 241 18.78 -10.66 11.48
CA ASP A 241 18.94 -9.25 11.84
C ASP A 241 17.73 -8.73 12.62
N LEU A 242 17.96 -8.38 13.90
CA LEU A 242 16.91 -7.83 14.78
C LEU A 242 16.26 -6.55 14.20
N SER A 243 17.02 -5.71 13.50
CA SER A 243 16.51 -4.48 12.90
C SER A 243 15.54 -4.77 11.75
N VAL A 244 15.83 -5.79 10.93
CA VAL A 244 14.96 -6.25 9.86
C VAL A 244 13.67 -6.85 10.41
N ASN A 245 13.78 -7.72 11.43
CA ASN A 245 12.60 -8.31 12.09
C ASN A 245 11.72 -7.25 12.76
N THR A 246 12.33 -6.24 13.40
CA THR A 246 11.59 -5.11 13.96
C THR A 246 10.87 -4.30 12.89
N ALA A 247 11.50 -4.11 11.71
CA ALA A 247 10.88 -3.43 10.58
C ALA A 247 9.74 -4.27 9.96
N LEU A 248 9.90 -5.60 9.83
CA LEU A 248 8.86 -6.53 9.41
C LEU A 248 7.66 -6.49 10.36
N LEU A 249 7.92 -6.60 11.65
CA LEU A 249 6.88 -6.50 12.68
C LEU A 249 6.12 -5.17 12.57
N SER A 250 6.86 -4.05 12.45
CA SER A 250 6.27 -2.72 12.31
C SER A 250 5.42 -2.60 11.04
N MET A 251 5.85 -3.18 9.93
CA MET A 251 5.12 -3.20 8.67
C MET A 251 3.79 -3.95 8.81
N TYR A 252 3.81 -5.21 9.28
CA TYR A 252 2.58 -5.99 9.48
C TYR A 252 1.64 -5.33 10.49
N ALA A 253 2.18 -4.85 11.60
CA ALA A 253 1.41 -4.15 12.62
C ALA A 253 0.71 -2.90 12.06
N LYS A 254 1.39 -2.08 11.25
CA LYS A 254 0.83 -0.85 10.66
C LYS A 254 -0.19 -1.12 9.57
N LEU A 255 0.03 -2.14 8.76
CA LEU A 255 -0.88 -2.54 7.68
C LEU A 255 -2.07 -3.40 8.16
N GLY A 256 -2.13 -3.73 9.46
CA GLY A 256 -3.28 -4.37 10.09
C GLY A 256 -3.28 -5.90 10.05
N ASP A 257 -2.23 -6.54 9.54
CA ASP A 257 -2.10 -8.01 9.53
C ASP A 257 -1.50 -8.51 10.85
N LEU A 258 -2.37 -8.57 11.89
CA LEU A 258 -1.96 -8.97 13.25
C LEU A 258 -1.49 -10.41 13.35
N GLU A 259 -1.97 -11.31 12.49
CA GLU A 259 -1.58 -12.72 12.52
C GLU A 259 -0.12 -12.89 12.13
N TYR A 260 0.30 -12.29 11.02
CA TYR A 260 1.70 -12.29 10.62
C TYR A 260 2.59 -11.47 11.58
N ALA A 261 2.08 -10.34 12.09
CA ALA A 261 2.80 -9.58 13.12
C ALA A 261 3.08 -10.45 14.35
N LYS A 262 2.09 -11.22 14.84
CA LYS A 262 2.24 -12.13 15.96
C LYS A 262 3.26 -13.24 15.68
N LEU A 263 3.22 -13.86 14.50
CA LEU A 263 4.20 -14.88 14.12
C LEU A 263 5.63 -14.33 14.15
N VAL A 264 5.88 -13.18 13.52
CA VAL A 264 7.19 -12.52 13.55
C VAL A 264 7.61 -12.20 14.99
N PHE A 265 6.69 -11.68 15.80
CA PHE A 265 6.97 -11.38 17.22
C PHE A 265 7.34 -12.63 18.02
N GLU A 266 6.65 -13.76 17.83
CA GLU A 266 6.90 -15.01 18.54
C GLU A 266 8.25 -15.61 18.17
N GLU A 267 8.63 -15.55 16.89
CA GLU A 267 9.89 -16.07 16.37
C GLU A 267 11.13 -15.25 16.77
N MET A 268 10.95 -13.99 17.18
CA MET A 268 12.08 -13.16 17.62
C MET A 268 12.69 -13.69 18.92
N PRO A 269 14.01 -14.04 18.94
CA PRO A 269 14.66 -14.62 20.12
C PRO A 269 14.81 -13.59 21.25
N GLU A 270 15.08 -12.34 20.90
CA GLU A 270 15.20 -11.23 21.82
C GLU A 270 14.17 -10.17 21.49
N LYS A 271 13.48 -9.68 22.52
CA LYS A 271 12.44 -8.67 22.40
C LYS A 271 12.79 -7.47 23.26
N ASP A 272 13.20 -6.38 22.62
CA ASP A 272 13.44 -5.11 23.29
C ASP A 272 12.13 -4.34 23.56
N SER A 273 12.22 -3.17 24.19
CA SER A 273 11.04 -2.33 24.46
C SER A 273 10.32 -1.90 23.18
N VAL A 274 11.05 -1.72 22.07
CA VAL A 274 10.47 -1.28 20.79
C VAL A 274 9.57 -2.36 20.19
N VAL A 275 10.01 -3.61 20.21
CA VAL A 275 9.28 -4.79 19.72
C VAL A 275 7.97 -4.96 20.50
N TRP A 276 8.01 -4.86 21.85
CA TRP A 276 6.81 -4.90 22.67
C TRP A 276 5.86 -3.74 22.38
N ASN A 277 6.40 -2.51 22.26
CA ASN A 277 5.61 -1.31 21.98
C ASN A 277 4.87 -1.38 20.64
N ILE A 278 5.49 -1.95 19.60
CA ILE A 278 4.84 -2.15 18.30
C ILE A 278 3.61 -3.04 18.46
N MET A 279 3.74 -4.18 19.13
CA MET A 279 2.63 -5.13 19.28
C MET A 279 1.51 -4.58 20.18
N ILE A 280 1.86 -4.01 21.34
CA ILE A 280 0.89 -3.39 22.25
C ILE A 280 0.10 -2.30 21.52
N SER A 281 0.79 -1.44 20.76
CA SER A 281 0.17 -0.37 19.98
C SER A 281 -0.72 -0.92 18.86
N ALA A 282 -0.30 -1.99 18.17
CA ALA A 282 -1.07 -2.61 17.09
C ALA A 282 -2.39 -3.20 17.62
N TYR A 283 -2.34 -4.00 18.67
CA TYR A 283 -3.54 -4.56 19.30
C TYR A 283 -4.49 -3.49 19.82
N SER A 284 -3.95 -2.44 20.48
CA SER A 284 -4.76 -1.30 20.98
C SER A 284 -5.49 -0.58 19.84
N ARG A 285 -4.80 -0.34 18.72
CA ARG A 285 -5.35 0.42 17.58
C ARG A 285 -6.42 -0.36 16.80
N ILE A 286 -6.24 -1.68 16.66
CA ILE A 286 -7.14 -2.52 15.87
C ILE A 286 -8.40 -2.95 16.67
N GLY A 287 -8.42 -2.65 17.98
CA GLY A 287 -9.59 -2.93 18.84
C GLY A 287 -9.52 -4.27 19.58
N TYR A 288 -8.32 -4.75 19.87
CA TYR A 288 -8.04 -5.90 20.74
C TYR A 288 -7.41 -5.43 22.07
N PRO A 289 -8.15 -4.68 22.91
CA PRO A 289 -7.58 -4.05 24.10
C PRO A 289 -7.17 -5.06 25.18
N LYS A 290 -7.82 -6.23 25.25
CA LYS A 290 -7.48 -7.29 26.23
C LYS A 290 -6.09 -7.86 25.92
N GLU A 291 -5.86 -8.20 24.67
CA GLU A 291 -4.59 -8.74 24.16
C GLU A 291 -3.46 -7.73 24.32
N SER A 292 -3.74 -6.44 24.07
CA SER A 292 -2.79 -5.35 24.29
C SER A 292 -2.34 -5.27 25.77
N LEU A 293 -3.28 -5.37 26.73
CA LEU A 293 -2.95 -5.32 28.16
C LEU A 293 -2.30 -6.62 28.67
N GLU A 294 -2.62 -7.75 28.07
CA GLU A 294 -1.93 -9.03 28.37
C GLU A 294 -0.46 -8.97 27.92
N LEU A 295 -0.18 -8.42 26.73
CA LEU A 295 1.19 -8.17 26.28
C LEU A 295 1.94 -7.21 27.20
N LEU A 296 1.29 -6.17 27.68
CA LEU A 296 1.88 -5.26 28.68
C LEU A 296 2.28 -6.01 29.96
N ARG A 297 1.42 -6.93 30.44
CA ARG A 297 1.72 -7.77 31.59
C ARG A 297 2.91 -8.71 31.33
N CYS A 298 2.94 -9.33 30.12
CA CYS A 298 4.05 -10.19 29.71
C CYS A 298 5.37 -9.42 29.60
N MET A 299 5.36 -8.20 29.04
CA MET A 299 6.50 -7.28 29.00
C MET A 299 7.07 -7.03 30.39
N GLY A 300 6.19 -6.71 31.36
CA GLY A 300 6.59 -6.51 32.76
C GLY A 300 7.17 -7.75 33.42
N SER A 301 6.60 -8.95 33.16
CA SER A 301 7.13 -10.22 33.68
C SER A 301 8.48 -10.61 33.05
N SER A 302 8.78 -10.13 31.84
CA SER A 302 10.08 -10.27 31.19
C SER A 302 11.14 -9.27 31.71
N GLY A 303 10.82 -8.47 32.73
CA GLY A 303 11.72 -7.49 33.32
C GLY A 303 11.90 -6.20 32.52
N ILE A 304 11.16 -6.01 31.42
CA ILE A 304 11.22 -4.82 30.58
C ILE A 304 10.23 -3.79 31.11
N ARG A 305 10.73 -2.58 31.40
CA ARG A 305 9.88 -1.50 31.93
C ARG A 305 9.08 -0.83 30.82
N ALA A 306 7.79 -0.60 31.09
CA ALA A 306 6.95 0.21 30.23
C ALA A 306 7.46 1.66 30.19
N ASP A 307 7.65 2.16 29.00
CA ASP A 307 8.04 3.55 28.72
C ASP A 307 6.83 4.39 28.28
N LEU A 308 7.10 5.60 27.81
CA LEU A 308 6.08 6.50 27.27
C LEU A 308 5.32 5.90 26.09
N PHE A 309 6.03 5.22 25.18
CA PHE A 309 5.46 4.63 23.97
C PHE A 309 4.61 3.40 24.30
N THR A 310 4.86 2.76 25.44
CA THR A 310 4.01 1.69 25.97
C THR A 310 2.79 2.25 26.69
N ALA A 311 2.96 3.34 27.46
CA ALA A 311 1.91 3.89 28.32
C ALA A 311 0.71 4.41 27.52
N ILE A 312 0.93 5.14 26.43
CA ILE A 312 -0.15 5.74 25.63
C ILE A 312 -1.09 4.67 25.02
N PRO A 313 -0.60 3.62 24.31
CA PRO A 313 -1.45 2.54 23.81
C PRO A 313 -2.15 1.76 24.93
N ALA A 314 -1.46 1.53 26.05
CA ALA A 314 -2.06 0.85 27.19
C ALA A 314 -3.22 1.66 27.79
N ILE A 315 -3.05 2.97 27.96
CA ILE A 315 -4.11 3.89 28.40
C ILE A 315 -5.29 3.86 27.41
N SER A 316 -5.03 3.86 26.11
CA SER A 316 -6.07 3.73 25.07
C SER A 316 -6.85 2.41 25.21
N SER A 317 -6.15 1.29 25.43
CA SER A 317 -6.79 -0.02 25.64
C SER A 317 -7.64 -0.04 26.93
N ILE A 318 -7.17 0.58 28.00
CA ILE A 318 -7.93 0.74 29.26
C ILE A 318 -9.21 1.53 29.02
N THR A 319 -9.12 2.61 28.22
CA THR A 319 -10.28 3.44 27.85
C THR A 319 -11.33 2.62 27.10
N GLN A 320 -10.90 1.82 26.12
CA GLN A 320 -11.79 0.95 25.34
C GLN A 320 -12.53 -0.07 26.24
N LEU A 321 -11.85 -0.58 27.26
CA LEU A 321 -12.44 -1.54 28.22
C LEU A 321 -13.21 -0.88 29.36
N ARG A 322 -13.15 0.46 29.47
CA ARG A 322 -13.68 1.23 30.62
C ARG A 322 -13.18 0.72 31.99
N ALA A 323 -11.92 0.25 32.02
CA ALA A 323 -11.33 -0.40 33.18
C ALA A 323 -10.69 0.62 34.15
N THR A 324 -11.52 1.31 34.93
CA THR A 324 -11.13 2.42 35.83
C THR A 324 -9.97 2.07 36.76
N ASP A 325 -9.97 0.88 37.35
CA ASP A 325 -8.94 0.52 38.35
C ASP A 325 -7.58 0.28 37.69
N TRP A 326 -7.57 -0.28 36.49
CA TRP A 326 -6.33 -0.38 35.69
C TRP A 326 -5.85 1.01 35.26
N GLY A 327 -6.78 1.93 34.98
CA GLY A 327 -6.48 3.32 34.67
C GLY A 327 -5.77 4.03 35.83
N LYS A 328 -6.24 3.86 37.07
CA LYS A 328 -5.61 4.38 38.26
C LYS A 328 -4.20 3.79 38.48
N GLN A 329 -4.04 2.49 38.27
CA GLN A 329 -2.74 1.82 38.39
C GLN A 329 -1.76 2.34 37.33
N MET A 330 -2.22 2.49 36.06
CA MET A 330 -1.39 3.02 34.99
C MET A 330 -1.02 4.49 35.26
N HIS A 331 -1.95 5.31 35.74
CA HIS A 331 -1.65 6.69 36.14
C HIS A 331 -0.57 6.75 37.23
N ALA A 332 -0.70 5.92 38.28
CA ALA A 332 0.32 5.81 39.33
C ALA A 332 1.67 5.30 38.79
N HIS A 333 1.66 4.43 37.79
CA HIS A 333 2.89 3.96 37.11
C HIS A 333 3.56 5.08 36.31
N VAL A 334 2.79 5.87 35.56
CA VAL A 334 3.26 7.06 34.82
C VAL A 334 3.94 8.06 35.76
N ILE A 335 3.32 8.37 36.89
CA ILE A 335 3.89 9.29 37.89
C ILE A 335 5.21 8.74 38.44
N ARG A 336 5.25 7.47 38.84
CA ARG A 336 6.47 6.85 39.42
C ARG A 336 7.64 6.80 38.44
N ASN A 337 7.36 6.68 37.15
CA ASN A 337 8.39 6.63 36.11
C ASN A 337 8.81 8.03 35.61
N GLY A 338 8.25 9.10 36.15
CA GLY A 338 8.54 10.47 35.74
C GLY A 338 8.10 10.79 34.31
N SER A 339 7.12 10.03 33.78
CA SER A 339 6.56 10.26 32.43
C SER A 339 5.43 11.29 32.47
N ASP A 340 5.05 11.78 33.63
CA ASP A 340 4.00 12.78 33.88
C ASP A 340 4.33 14.19 33.38
N TYR A 341 5.60 14.47 33.04
CA TYR A 341 5.97 15.75 32.44
C TYR A 341 5.54 15.91 30.97
N GLN A 342 5.10 14.83 30.32
CA GLN A 342 4.72 14.89 28.92
C GLN A 342 3.22 15.15 28.73
N VAL A 343 2.90 16.24 28.03
CA VAL A 343 1.51 16.66 27.77
C VAL A 343 0.71 15.60 27.04
N SER A 344 1.35 14.81 26.17
CA SER A 344 0.69 13.70 25.43
C SER A 344 0.13 12.63 26.36
N VAL A 345 0.85 12.29 27.45
CA VAL A 345 0.38 11.32 28.44
C VAL A 345 -0.78 11.88 29.24
N HIS A 346 -0.69 13.15 29.66
CA HIS A 346 -1.80 13.83 30.35
C HIS A 346 -3.05 13.85 29.49
N ASN A 347 -2.93 14.14 28.19
CA ASN A 347 -4.07 14.13 27.26
C ASN A 347 -4.70 12.73 27.20
N SER A 348 -3.88 11.68 27.09
CA SER A 348 -4.37 10.30 27.11
C SER A 348 -5.04 9.92 28.43
N LEU A 349 -4.51 10.41 29.59
CA LEU A 349 -5.12 10.19 30.89
C LEU A 349 -6.45 10.94 31.03
N ILE A 350 -6.56 12.17 30.50
CA ILE A 350 -7.83 12.92 30.45
C ILE A 350 -8.87 12.13 29.67
N ASP A 351 -8.52 11.71 28.45
CA ASP A 351 -9.41 10.89 27.61
C ASP A 351 -9.82 9.58 28.31
N MET A 352 -8.86 8.93 28.97
CA MET A 352 -9.12 7.68 29.72
C MET A 352 -10.09 7.89 30.87
N TYR A 353 -9.87 8.90 31.70
CA TYR A 353 -10.78 9.17 32.83
C TYR A 353 -12.16 9.61 32.36
N CYS A 354 -12.24 10.38 31.25
CA CYS A 354 -13.52 10.70 30.62
C CYS A 354 -14.21 9.44 30.07
N GLY A 355 -13.49 8.56 29.40
CA GLY A 355 -14.05 7.31 28.85
C GLY A 355 -14.43 6.29 29.92
N CYS A 356 -13.87 6.36 31.12
CA CYS A 356 -14.18 5.54 32.28
C CYS A 356 -15.20 6.17 33.23
N ASP A 357 -15.96 7.17 32.82
CA ASP A 357 -16.99 7.87 33.61
C ASP A 357 -16.45 8.55 34.91
N CYS A 358 -15.15 8.87 34.91
CA CYS A 358 -14.47 9.49 36.05
C CYS A 358 -14.10 10.96 35.79
N LEU A 359 -15.08 11.78 35.41
CA LEU A 359 -14.89 13.16 34.96
C LEU A 359 -14.15 14.04 35.95
N ASN A 360 -14.39 13.87 37.27
CA ASN A 360 -13.69 14.60 38.34
C ASN A 360 -12.18 14.30 38.35
N SER A 361 -11.78 13.07 38.04
CA SER A 361 -10.37 12.70 37.93
C SER A 361 -9.75 13.26 36.64
N ALA A 362 -10.47 13.23 35.52
CA ALA A 362 -10.06 13.90 34.28
C ALA A 362 -9.81 15.40 34.53
N ARG A 363 -10.71 16.06 35.23
CA ARG A 363 -10.58 17.49 35.56
C ARG A 363 -9.34 17.77 36.41
N LYS A 364 -9.05 16.96 37.44
CA LYS A 364 -7.84 17.10 38.25
C LYS A 364 -6.57 16.95 37.39
N VAL A 365 -6.52 15.96 36.52
CA VAL A 365 -5.38 15.79 35.59
C VAL A 365 -5.25 17.01 34.69
N PHE A 366 -6.35 17.49 34.10
CA PHE A 366 -6.36 18.70 33.27
C PHE A 366 -5.83 19.93 34.03
N ASP A 367 -6.23 20.14 35.27
CA ASP A 367 -5.84 21.33 36.06
C ASP A 367 -4.34 21.33 36.41
N VAL A 368 -3.72 20.15 36.60
CA VAL A 368 -2.28 20.01 36.90
C VAL A 368 -1.40 20.32 35.69
N VAL A 369 -1.89 20.12 34.46
CA VAL A 369 -1.10 20.42 33.23
C VAL A 369 -0.76 21.92 33.18
N THR A 370 0.53 22.25 33.24
CA THR A 370 1.00 23.65 33.20
C THR A 370 0.90 24.26 31.81
N ASN A 371 1.33 23.52 30.79
CA ASN A 371 1.34 23.96 29.39
C ASN A 371 0.24 23.22 28.59
N LYS A 372 -1.01 23.65 28.79
CA LYS A 372 -2.16 23.06 28.09
C LYS A 372 -2.11 23.34 26.60
N THR A 373 -2.12 22.29 25.78
CA THR A 373 -2.23 22.40 24.32
C THR A 373 -3.70 22.40 23.89
N VAL A 374 -3.97 22.74 22.62
CA VAL A 374 -5.31 22.63 22.03
C VAL A 374 -5.92 21.25 22.28
N VAL A 375 -5.09 20.18 22.19
CA VAL A 375 -5.53 18.80 22.44
C VAL A 375 -6.00 18.61 23.88
N SER A 376 -5.32 19.21 24.88
CA SER A 376 -5.73 19.12 26.28
C SER A 376 -7.11 19.74 26.51
N TRP A 377 -7.34 20.92 25.93
CA TRP A 377 -8.62 21.61 26.02
C TRP A 377 -9.73 20.86 25.31
N SER A 378 -9.46 20.40 24.09
CA SER A 378 -10.40 19.65 23.27
C SER A 378 -10.83 18.32 23.90
N ALA A 379 -9.87 17.58 24.51
CA ALA A 379 -10.13 16.35 25.25
C ALA A 379 -11.07 16.59 26.45
N MET A 380 -10.82 17.63 27.24
CA MET A 380 -11.66 17.93 28.40
C MET A 380 -13.04 18.45 28.00
N ILE A 381 -13.13 19.29 26.93
CA ILE A 381 -14.41 19.74 26.37
C ILE A 381 -15.23 18.53 25.91
N LYS A 382 -14.64 17.62 25.16
CA LYS A 382 -15.27 16.36 24.72
C LYS A 382 -15.74 15.53 25.92
N GLY A 383 -14.92 15.47 26.98
CA GLY A 383 -15.27 14.80 28.22
C GLY A 383 -16.55 15.36 28.85
N TYR A 384 -16.67 16.67 29.00
CA TYR A 384 -17.88 17.30 29.50
C TYR A 384 -19.10 17.07 28.61
N VAL A 385 -18.94 17.18 27.30
CA VAL A 385 -20.02 16.94 26.33
C VAL A 385 -20.55 15.51 26.42
N ASN A 386 -19.65 14.52 26.49
CA ASN A 386 -20.04 13.11 26.57
C ASN A 386 -20.75 12.75 27.89
N HIS A 387 -20.62 13.58 28.92
CA HIS A 387 -21.28 13.41 30.23
C HIS A 387 -22.47 14.36 30.41
N ASP A 388 -23.01 14.91 29.32
CA ASP A 388 -24.14 15.83 29.29
C ASP A 388 -23.93 17.13 30.12
N GLN A 389 -22.68 17.47 30.45
CA GLN A 389 -22.32 18.71 31.15
C GLN A 389 -22.05 19.84 30.16
N SER A 390 -23.06 20.15 29.34
CA SER A 390 -22.95 21.10 28.22
C SER A 390 -22.59 22.52 28.66
N LEU A 391 -23.03 22.98 29.84
CA LEU A 391 -22.70 24.31 30.36
C LEU A 391 -21.21 24.41 30.76
N ASP A 392 -20.68 23.36 31.38
CA ASP A 392 -19.25 23.30 31.75
C ASP A 392 -18.36 23.23 30.50
N ALA A 393 -18.80 22.51 29.46
CA ALA A 393 -18.10 22.47 28.20
C ALA A 393 -18.02 23.87 27.55
N LEU A 394 -19.12 24.63 27.51
CA LEU A 394 -19.14 25.99 26.96
C LEU A 394 -18.32 26.98 27.82
N SER A 395 -18.38 26.85 29.15
CA SER A 395 -17.55 27.61 30.06
C SER A 395 -16.06 27.38 29.83
N LEU A 396 -15.68 26.09 29.68
CA LEU A 396 -14.30 25.70 29.39
C LEU A 396 -13.83 26.21 28.02
N PHE A 397 -14.68 26.13 26.99
CA PHE A 397 -14.40 26.71 25.68
C PHE A 397 -14.18 28.22 25.72
N SER A 398 -15.02 28.94 26.49
CA SER A 398 -14.86 30.40 26.72
C SER A 398 -13.54 30.70 27.40
N LYS A 399 -13.14 29.89 28.39
CA LYS A 399 -11.84 30.00 29.09
C LYS A 399 -10.67 29.77 28.12
N MET A 400 -10.71 28.72 27.30
CA MET A 400 -9.72 28.42 26.25
C MET A 400 -9.47 29.64 25.36
N LYS A 401 -10.55 30.32 24.95
CA LYS A 401 -10.48 31.54 24.12
C LYS A 401 -9.86 32.72 24.88
N SER A 402 -10.22 32.90 26.14
CA SER A 402 -9.65 33.98 26.97
C SER A 402 -8.15 33.81 27.21
N GLU A 403 -7.66 32.57 27.24
CA GLU A 403 -6.23 32.22 27.30
C GLU A 403 -5.54 32.31 25.93
N ARG A 404 -6.25 32.77 24.87
CA ARG A 404 -5.75 32.95 23.50
C ARG A 404 -5.21 31.65 22.85
N ILE A 405 -5.71 30.52 23.29
CA ILE A 405 -5.40 29.24 22.63
C ILE A 405 -6.16 29.18 21.30
N SER A 406 -5.46 28.87 20.22
CA SER A 406 -6.07 28.73 18.88
C SER A 406 -7.06 27.55 18.86
N VAL A 407 -8.27 27.80 18.35
CA VAL A 407 -9.29 26.76 18.20
C VAL A 407 -9.02 26.02 16.89
N ASP A 408 -8.97 24.70 16.95
CA ASP A 408 -8.87 23.84 15.78
C ASP A 408 -10.23 23.24 15.39
N PHE A 409 -10.28 22.54 14.27
CA PHE A 409 -11.51 21.92 13.76
C PHE A 409 -12.04 20.84 14.70
N ILE A 410 -11.17 20.11 15.42
CA ILE A 410 -11.56 19.09 16.39
C ILE A 410 -12.30 19.72 17.57
N THR A 411 -11.79 20.85 18.06
CA THR A 411 -12.44 21.59 19.15
C THR A 411 -13.83 22.06 18.74
N VAL A 412 -13.99 22.57 17.49
CA VAL A 412 -15.30 23.00 16.97
C VAL A 412 -16.27 21.81 16.91
N ILE A 413 -15.85 20.68 16.36
CA ILE A 413 -16.69 19.47 16.26
C ILE A 413 -17.09 18.98 17.66
N ASN A 414 -16.16 19.02 18.63
CA ASN A 414 -16.42 18.53 19.98
C ASN A 414 -17.37 19.42 20.79
N ILE A 415 -17.40 20.75 20.54
CA ILE A 415 -18.27 21.68 21.31
C ILE A 415 -19.67 21.81 20.73
N LEU A 416 -19.88 21.58 19.44
CA LEU A 416 -21.17 21.70 18.78
C LEU A 416 -22.30 20.90 19.44
N PRO A 417 -22.11 19.63 19.85
CA PRO A 417 -23.16 18.87 20.55
C PRO A 417 -23.62 19.54 21.85
N ALA A 418 -22.74 20.24 22.58
CA ALA A 418 -23.15 20.99 23.76
C ALA A 418 -24.13 22.11 23.43
N CYS A 419 -23.91 22.83 22.32
CA CYS A 419 -24.84 23.86 21.84
C CYS A 419 -26.19 23.25 21.44
N VAL A 420 -26.17 22.10 20.78
CA VAL A 420 -27.37 21.36 20.38
C VAL A 420 -28.17 20.89 21.61
N ASN A 421 -27.50 20.26 22.60
CA ASN A 421 -28.16 19.77 23.81
C ASN A 421 -28.85 20.89 24.61
N LEU A 422 -28.32 22.11 24.54
CA LEU A 422 -28.92 23.27 25.17
C LEU A 422 -29.96 24.01 24.29
N GLY A 423 -30.20 23.55 23.08
CA GLY A 423 -31.06 24.25 22.11
C GLY A 423 -30.55 25.65 21.73
N ALA A 424 -29.26 25.91 21.93
CA ALA A 424 -28.65 27.23 21.80
C ALA A 424 -28.24 27.54 20.33
N LEU A 425 -29.23 27.77 19.46
CA LEU A 425 -29.02 28.06 18.04
C LEU A 425 -28.06 29.24 17.82
N GLU A 426 -28.15 30.29 18.62
CA GLU A 426 -27.28 31.46 18.50
C GLU A 426 -25.80 31.12 18.77
N ASN A 427 -25.52 30.16 19.65
CA ASN A 427 -24.15 29.68 19.87
C ASN A 427 -23.66 28.88 18.65
N VAL A 428 -24.52 28.10 17.98
CA VAL A 428 -24.17 27.40 16.73
C VAL A 428 -23.82 28.41 15.64
N LYS A 429 -24.65 29.44 15.43
CA LYS A 429 -24.39 30.53 14.47
C LYS A 429 -23.08 31.26 14.77
N TYR A 430 -22.83 31.57 16.05
CA TYR A 430 -21.59 32.22 16.50
C TYR A 430 -20.37 31.36 16.17
N LEU A 431 -20.40 30.07 16.50
CA LEU A 431 -19.32 29.12 16.20
C LEU A 431 -19.11 28.96 14.70
N HIS A 432 -20.19 28.95 13.91
CA HIS A 432 -20.10 28.89 12.44
C HIS A 432 -19.39 30.13 11.88
N GLY A 433 -19.81 31.33 12.27
CA GLY A 433 -19.13 32.57 11.85
C GLY A 433 -17.67 32.63 12.32
N TYR A 434 -17.37 32.07 13.50
CA TYR A 434 -16.02 31.95 13.99
C TYR A 434 -15.17 30.96 13.18
N SER A 435 -15.73 29.81 12.79
CA SER A 435 -15.06 28.81 11.94
C SER A 435 -14.75 29.34 10.54
N VAL A 436 -15.68 30.14 9.97
CA VAL A 436 -15.44 30.81 8.69
C VAL A 436 -14.25 31.78 8.78
N LYS A 437 -14.14 32.56 9.88
CA LYS A 437 -13.00 33.46 10.11
C LYS A 437 -11.66 32.73 10.22
N LEU A 438 -11.67 31.50 10.70
CA LEU A 438 -10.50 30.64 10.81
C LEU A 438 -10.25 29.79 9.56
N SER A 439 -11.05 29.94 8.51
CA SER A 439 -11.01 29.15 7.27
C SER A 439 -11.19 27.63 7.50
N LEU A 440 -11.86 27.24 8.58
CA LEU A 440 -12.11 25.82 8.90
C LEU A 440 -13.29 25.24 8.11
N ASN A 441 -14.11 26.07 7.48
CA ASN A 441 -15.25 25.68 6.64
C ASN A 441 -14.82 24.99 5.30
N SER A 442 -13.54 25.01 4.96
CA SER A 442 -13.01 24.23 3.82
C SER A 442 -12.95 22.71 4.11
N LEU A 443 -13.13 22.31 5.36
CA LEU A 443 -13.12 20.90 5.78
C LEU A 443 -14.57 20.36 5.78
N SER A 444 -14.83 19.34 4.96
CA SER A 444 -16.15 18.68 4.85
C SER A 444 -16.66 18.21 6.22
N SER A 445 -15.81 17.62 7.07
CA SER A 445 -16.18 17.19 8.42
C SER A 445 -16.73 18.32 9.32
N VAL A 446 -16.25 19.55 9.14
CA VAL A 446 -16.74 20.72 9.89
C VAL A 446 -18.10 21.16 9.35
N ASN A 447 -18.27 21.19 8.03
CA ASN A 447 -19.53 21.53 7.39
C ASN A 447 -20.62 20.52 7.75
N THR A 448 -20.33 19.22 7.69
CA THR A 448 -21.24 18.16 8.15
C THR A 448 -21.65 18.36 9.62
N ALA A 449 -20.69 18.69 10.51
CA ALA A 449 -20.99 18.92 11.93
C ALA A 449 -21.90 20.13 12.15
N PHE A 450 -21.73 21.24 11.39
CA PHE A 450 -22.63 22.38 11.44
C PHE A 450 -24.00 22.06 10.85
N LEU A 451 -24.06 21.36 9.72
CA LEU A 451 -25.30 20.91 9.10
C LEU A 451 -26.14 20.08 10.11
N VAL A 452 -25.51 19.06 10.72
CA VAL A 452 -26.15 18.22 11.76
C VAL A 452 -26.64 19.08 12.93
N SER A 453 -25.84 20.08 13.34
CA SER A 453 -26.19 20.93 14.47
C SER A 453 -27.36 21.85 14.15
N TYR A 454 -27.39 22.46 12.95
CA TYR A 454 -28.52 23.26 12.50
C TYR A 454 -29.80 22.44 12.34
N ALA A 455 -29.69 21.25 11.74
CA ALA A 455 -30.80 20.30 11.60
C ALA A 455 -31.40 19.92 12.96
N LYS A 456 -30.57 19.60 13.94
CA LYS A 456 -31.01 19.26 15.30
C LYS A 456 -31.59 20.43 16.06
N CYS A 457 -31.13 21.66 15.81
CA CYS A 457 -31.71 22.88 16.38
C CYS A 457 -32.97 23.38 15.64
N GLY A 458 -33.46 22.66 14.63
CA GLY A 458 -34.67 23.02 13.86
C GLY A 458 -34.45 24.12 12.82
N CYS A 459 -33.23 24.56 12.55
CA CYS A 459 -32.92 25.59 11.58
C CYS A 459 -32.60 24.97 10.20
N ILE A 460 -33.65 24.49 9.51
CA ILE A 460 -33.52 23.71 8.26
C ILE A 460 -32.93 24.58 7.14
N GLU A 461 -33.27 25.87 7.09
CA GLU A 461 -32.77 26.78 6.05
C GLU A 461 -31.25 26.85 6.03
N MET A 462 -30.61 26.97 7.20
CA MET A 462 -29.16 26.99 7.30
C MET A 462 -28.54 25.60 7.06
N ALA A 463 -29.21 24.54 7.48
CA ALA A 463 -28.76 23.18 7.20
C ALA A 463 -28.82 22.90 5.69
N TRP A 464 -29.91 23.30 5.03
CA TRP A 464 -30.06 23.15 3.58
C TRP A 464 -28.99 23.94 2.79
N LYS A 465 -28.71 25.18 3.21
CA LYS A 465 -27.70 25.99 2.57
C LYS A 465 -26.33 25.30 2.57
N LEU A 466 -25.90 24.73 3.71
CA LEU A 466 -24.65 23.96 3.81
C LEU A 466 -24.72 22.69 2.96
N PHE A 467 -25.86 22.03 2.92
CA PHE A 467 -26.08 20.84 2.12
C PHE A 467 -25.98 21.14 0.61
N ASP A 468 -26.55 22.27 0.15
CA ASP A 468 -26.55 22.66 -1.26
C ASP A 468 -25.18 23.15 -1.73
N GLU A 469 -24.41 23.82 -0.85
CA GLU A 469 -23.06 24.30 -1.13
C GLU A 469 -22.01 23.16 -1.25
N GLU A 470 -22.29 21.98 -0.69
CA GLU A 470 -21.39 20.82 -0.73
C GLU A 470 -21.57 20.02 -2.03
N ASN A 471 -20.45 19.64 -2.68
CA ASN A 471 -20.52 18.80 -3.89
C ASN A 471 -21.18 17.46 -3.58
N ILE A 472 -21.98 16.94 -4.50
CA ILE A 472 -22.73 15.69 -4.35
C ILE A 472 -21.79 14.52 -4.02
N ASN A 473 -20.58 14.49 -4.59
CA ASN A 473 -19.59 13.43 -4.38
C ASN A 473 -18.90 13.50 -3.02
N ASP A 474 -18.97 14.62 -2.33
CA ASP A 474 -18.34 14.84 -1.02
C ASP A 474 -19.32 14.61 0.14
N LYS A 475 -20.62 14.47 -0.15
CA LYS A 475 -21.68 14.22 0.84
C LYS A 475 -21.60 12.79 1.35
N ASP A 476 -21.27 12.64 2.63
CA ASP A 476 -21.27 11.35 3.27
C ASP A 476 -22.68 10.91 3.74
N GLN A 477 -22.80 9.64 4.14
CA GLN A 477 -24.07 9.06 4.64
C GLN A 477 -24.64 9.88 5.81
N VAL A 478 -23.80 10.42 6.67
CA VAL A 478 -24.22 11.21 7.85
C VAL A 478 -24.88 12.51 7.42
N THR A 479 -24.36 13.16 6.39
CA THR A 479 -24.90 14.39 5.79
C THR A 479 -26.31 14.15 5.23
N TRP A 480 -26.47 13.09 4.42
CA TRP A 480 -27.78 12.70 3.86
C TRP A 480 -28.78 12.35 4.95
N ASN A 481 -28.44 11.43 5.87
CA ASN A 481 -29.30 11.00 6.96
C ASN A 481 -29.74 12.16 7.86
N SER A 482 -28.85 13.12 8.09
CA SER A 482 -29.17 14.29 8.91
C SER A 482 -30.17 15.22 8.25
N MET A 483 -30.09 15.42 6.93
CA MET A 483 -31.07 16.24 6.19
C MET A 483 -32.42 15.55 6.06
N ILE A 484 -32.43 14.24 5.74
CA ILE A 484 -33.66 13.44 5.69
C ILE A 484 -34.39 13.51 7.04
N GLY A 485 -33.66 13.22 8.13
CA GLY A 485 -34.22 13.26 9.49
C GLY A 485 -34.66 14.67 9.93
N ALA A 486 -34.00 15.73 9.47
CA ALA A 486 -34.41 17.11 9.73
C ALA A 486 -35.75 17.42 9.08
N TYR A 487 -35.91 17.11 7.80
CA TYR A 487 -37.18 17.33 7.06
C TYR A 487 -38.31 16.46 7.65
N ALA A 488 -38.04 15.19 7.98
CA ALA A 488 -39.03 14.31 8.59
C ALA A 488 -39.54 14.88 9.94
N LYS A 489 -38.64 15.33 10.83
CA LYS A 489 -39.01 15.96 12.12
C LYS A 489 -39.82 17.25 11.99
N CYS A 490 -39.61 18.02 10.94
CA CYS A 490 -40.36 19.24 10.69
C CYS A 490 -41.67 19.00 9.93
N GLY A 491 -42.04 17.76 9.67
CA GLY A 491 -43.27 17.42 8.95
C GLY A 491 -43.23 17.65 7.45
N CYS A 492 -42.05 17.98 6.89
CA CYS A 492 -41.86 18.15 5.44
C CYS A 492 -41.57 16.80 4.78
N ILE A 493 -42.51 15.88 4.90
CA ILE A 493 -42.33 14.46 4.51
C ILE A 493 -41.99 14.31 3.01
N GLU A 494 -42.61 15.13 2.15
CA GLU A 494 -42.38 15.10 0.69
C GLU A 494 -40.89 15.41 0.36
N MET A 495 -40.31 16.39 1.03
CA MET A 495 -38.88 16.71 0.85
C MET A 495 -37.96 15.65 1.41
N ALA A 496 -38.33 15.05 2.54
CA ALA A 496 -37.60 13.94 3.10
C ALA A 496 -37.57 12.71 2.16
N TRP A 497 -38.75 12.38 1.56
CA TRP A 497 -38.83 11.31 0.55
C TRP A 497 -38.02 11.63 -0.71
N LYS A 498 -38.08 12.88 -1.18
CA LYS A 498 -37.32 13.30 -2.36
C LYS A 498 -35.81 13.10 -2.14
N LEU A 499 -35.28 13.54 -1.00
CA LEU A 499 -33.85 13.32 -0.67
C LEU A 499 -33.53 11.83 -0.49
N PHE A 500 -34.44 11.05 0.09
CA PHE A 500 -34.25 9.62 0.24
C PHE A 500 -34.17 8.89 -1.11
N ASP A 501 -34.92 9.35 -2.12
CA ASP A 501 -34.90 8.77 -3.47
C ASP A 501 -33.71 9.27 -4.32
N GLU A 502 -33.27 10.53 -4.09
CA GLU A 502 -32.11 11.13 -4.77
C GLU A 502 -30.76 10.57 -4.26
N GLU A 503 -30.76 9.93 -3.09
CA GLU A 503 -29.57 9.33 -2.50
C GLU A 503 -29.04 8.21 -3.41
N ASN A 504 -27.93 8.49 -4.09
CA ASN A 504 -27.23 7.59 -5.02
C ASN A 504 -26.45 6.47 -4.31
N ILE A 505 -26.83 6.12 -3.09
CA ILE A 505 -26.16 5.09 -2.29
C ILE A 505 -26.83 3.75 -2.58
N ASN A 506 -26.07 2.85 -3.19
CA ASN A 506 -26.51 1.50 -3.55
C ASN A 506 -26.89 0.62 -2.33
N ASP A 507 -26.57 1.06 -1.09
CA ASP A 507 -26.89 0.38 0.16
C ASP A 507 -27.45 1.38 1.19
N LYS A 508 -28.78 1.63 1.13
CA LYS A 508 -29.50 2.34 2.20
C LYS A 508 -29.43 1.51 3.48
N ASP A 509 -28.64 1.98 4.44
CA ASP A 509 -28.46 1.29 5.71
C ASP A 509 -29.68 1.43 6.65
N GLN A 510 -29.65 0.72 7.76
CA GLN A 510 -30.73 0.77 8.77
C GLN A 510 -30.91 2.18 9.36
N VAL A 511 -29.84 3.00 9.39
CA VAL A 511 -29.88 4.38 9.90
C VAL A 511 -30.63 5.28 8.94
N THR A 512 -30.45 5.12 7.62
CA THR A 512 -31.18 5.84 6.58
C THR A 512 -32.70 5.56 6.69
N TRP A 513 -33.10 4.30 6.82
CA TRP A 513 -34.49 3.92 7.03
C TRP A 513 -35.05 4.48 8.34
N ASN A 514 -34.29 4.43 9.44
CA ASN A 514 -34.72 4.98 10.73
C ASN A 514 -34.83 6.51 10.72
N SER A 515 -34.13 7.20 9.82
CA SER A 515 -34.22 8.67 9.68
C SER A 515 -35.54 9.12 9.07
N MET A 516 -36.25 8.23 8.36
CA MET A 516 -37.55 8.49 7.76
C MET A 516 -38.74 8.26 8.72
N ILE A 517 -38.53 7.48 9.80
CA ILE A 517 -39.54 7.16 10.83
C ILE A 517 -39.50 8.20 11.94
#